data_04b5714afbefe14ed9c140d62bce5302
#
_entry.id   04b5714afbefe14ed9c140d62bce5302
#
_cell.length_a   1.000
_cell.length_b   1.000
_cell.length_c   1.000
_cell.angle_alpha   90.00
_cell.angle_beta   90.00
_cell.angle_gamma   90.00
#
_symmetry.space_group_name_H-M   'P 1'
#
loop_
_entity.id
_entity.type
_entity.pdbx_description
1 polymer ?
#
loop_
_entity_poly.entity_id
_entity_poly.type
_entity_poly.pdbx_seq_one_letter_code
_entity_poly.pdbx_strand_id
1 'polypeptide(L)'
;VKFLAITLIVHAPDPVTGVRKPTNARFREVIDNALLAEELGFDGFGVGERHERPFISSSPPVVLSHIAALTSRIRLFTAVTTLSLLDPVRAYEDYATLDHLSGGRLELIIGKGNGAAQRELFQVTPEDQWERNAESYEVFRQIWRQDKVTAATRFRPELSEAEVWPRPFQQPVRVWHGSATSKESVDLAARYGDPLFSANVTNPIEPYAELIRHYRERWEYYGHDPARIAVGAGSAGYYAARTSQEAVAAYRPVFEGQLAFQKALGLEPVFPTLEDYVERSSALIGSPQQVIEKVHRYHERFGHTVQHLQADASGLTGAQHRASLELFQSEIAPVLRREIPDPPFAWGPVFAEAVPEASPAPVTSPVPATSLAPVTSAAPAAVTPEQEPEPRPDPAPPSASSSLPAPADR
;
A
#
# COMPACT_ATOMS: atom_id res chain seq x y z
N VAL A 1 -15.20 5.47 13.05
CA VAL A 1 -14.44 5.45 11.77
C VAL A 1 -12.94 5.63 12.03
N LYS A 2 -12.10 4.98 11.22
CA LYS A 2 -10.63 5.08 11.25
C LYS A 2 -10.11 5.87 10.04
N PHE A 3 -9.02 6.61 10.23
CA PHE A 3 -8.44 7.48 9.21
C PHE A 3 -7.03 7.03 8.85
N LEU A 4 -6.80 6.79 7.55
CA LEU A 4 -5.51 6.40 7.01
C LEU A 4 -4.92 7.53 6.18
N ALA A 5 -3.62 7.79 6.32
CA ALA A 5 -2.85 8.58 5.38
C ALA A 5 -2.10 7.63 4.43
N ILE A 6 -2.32 7.73 3.11
CA ILE A 6 -1.70 6.80 2.13
C ILE A 6 -0.91 7.58 1.08
N THR A 7 0.27 7.07 0.72
CA THR A 7 1.10 7.55 -0.37
C THR A 7 1.41 6.45 -1.38
N LEU A 8 1.43 6.81 -2.67
CA LEU A 8 2.00 5.98 -3.74
C LEU A 8 3.44 6.39 -4.07
N ILE A 9 4.03 7.27 -3.30
CA ILE A 9 5.36 7.88 -3.51
C ILE A 9 5.53 8.37 -4.95
N VAL A 10 4.61 9.24 -5.39
CA VAL A 10 4.74 9.89 -6.70
C VAL A 10 5.99 10.75 -6.71
N HIS A 11 6.84 10.60 -7.74
CA HIS A 11 8.08 11.34 -7.95
C HIS A 11 8.04 12.08 -9.31
N ALA A 12 6.96 12.80 -9.52
CA ALA A 12 6.79 13.73 -10.64
C ALA A 12 7.36 15.12 -10.28
N PRO A 13 7.52 16.01 -11.26
CA PRO A 13 7.66 17.43 -10.98
C PRO A 13 6.48 17.93 -10.15
N ASP A 14 6.75 18.83 -9.21
CA ASP A 14 5.71 19.50 -8.43
C ASP A 14 4.74 20.23 -9.37
N PRO A 15 3.42 20.04 -9.24
CA PRO A 15 2.44 20.54 -10.20
C PRO A 15 2.36 22.07 -10.25
N VAL A 16 2.84 22.76 -9.21
CA VAL A 16 2.80 24.24 -9.13
C VAL A 16 4.13 24.85 -9.54
N THR A 17 5.25 24.29 -9.05
CA THR A 17 6.58 24.87 -9.27
C THR A 17 7.34 24.25 -10.43
N GLY A 18 6.92 23.09 -10.93
CA GLY A 18 7.62 22.30 -11.95
C GLY A 18 8.92 21.64 -11.48
N VAL A 19 9.30 21.81 -10.22
CA VAL A 19 10.56 21.31 -9.66
C VAL A 19 10.39 19.85 -9.24
N ARG A 20 11.30 18.97 -9.69
CA ARG A 20 11.39 17.60 -9.17
C ARG A 20 12.41 17.53 -8.03
N LYS A 21 11.98 17.07 -6.87
CA LYS A 21 12.84 16.85 -5.71
C LYS A 21 13.86 15.71 -6.01
N PRO A 22 15.06 15.73 -5.42
CA PRO A 22 15.93 14.55 -5.42
C PRO A 22 15.22 13.33 -4.80
N THR A 23 15.50 12.13 -5.35
CA THR A 23 14.83 10.89 -4.94
C THR A 23 14.94 10.63 -3.44
N ASN A 24 16.13 10.81 -2.87
CA ASN A 24 16.35 10.63 -1.43
C ASN A 24 15.58 11.65 -0.58
N ALA A 25 15.42 12.89 -1.06
CA ALA A 25 14.61 13.90 -0.38
C ALA A 25 13.12 13.52 -0.40
N ARG A 26 12.64 12.93 -1.50
CA ARG A 26 11.26 12.43 -1.59
C ARG A 26 10.98 11.29 -0.61
N PHE A 27 11.92 10.33 -0.44
CA PHE A 27 11.78 9.28 0.58
C PHE A 27 11.77 9.85 2.00
N ARG A 28 12.63 10.83 2.32
CA ARG A 28 12.60 11.50 3.63
C ARG A 28 11.24 12.18 3.88
N GLU A 29 10.70 12.87 2.89
CA GLU A 29 9.36 13.48 2.99
C GLU A 29 8.28 12.45 3.32
N VAL A 30 8.34 11.25 2.73
CA VAL A 30 7.41 10.16 3.06
C VAL A 30 7.53 9.75 4.53
N ILE A 31 8.76 9.63 5.04
CA ILE A 31 8.99 9.30 6.45
C ILE A 31 8.46 10.43 7.35
N ASP A 32 8.77 11.68 7.02
CA ASP A 32 8.30 12.85 7.77
C ASP A 32 6.77 12.92 7.79
N ASN A 33 6.10 12.60 6.68
CA ASN A 33 4.64 12.52 6.60
C ASN A 33 4.07 11.39 7.48
N ALA A 34 4.76 10.26 7.59
CA ALA A 34 4.32 9.18 8.47
C ALA A 34 4.45 9.56 9.96
N LEU A 35 5.54 10.24 10.33
CA LEU A 35 5.73 10.76 11.68
C LEU A 35 4.68 11.83 12.01
N LEU A 36 4.40 12.74 11.08
CA LEU A 36 3.36 13.74 11.21
C LEU A 36 1.96 13.09 11.38
N ALA A 37 1.66 12.05 10.61
CA ALA A 37 0.40 11.34 10.75
C ALA A 37 0.25 10.70 12.15
N GLU A 38 1.31 10.10 12.69
CA GLU A 38 1.30 9.58 14.07
C GLU A 38 1.17 10.69 15.11
N GLU A 39 1.90 11.81 14.94
CA GLU A 39 1.83 12.98 15.82
C GLU A 39 0.40 13.52 15.91
N LEU A 40 -0.26 13.66 14.78
CA LEU A 40 -1.61 14.18 14.67
C LEU A 40 -2.73 13.19 15.04
N GLY A 41 -2.41 11.92 15.28
CA GLY A 41 -3.38 10.91 15.72
C GLY A 41 -4.19 10.26 14.59
N PHE A 42 -3.59 10.12 13.41
CA PHE A 42 -4.12 9.21 12.39
C PHE A 42 -4.02 7.77 12.86
N ASP A 43 -4.99 6.94 12.45
CA ASP A 43 -5.06 5.54 12.85
C ASP A 43 -4.09 4.65 12.06
N GLY A 44 -3.74 5.03 10.81
CA GLY A 44 -2.82 4.27 9.98
C GLY A 44 -2.09 5.10 8.92
N PHE A 45 -0.94 4.56 8.49
CA PHE A 45 -0.16 5.08 7.37
C PHE A 45 0.10 3.97 6.34
N GLY A 46 -0.13 4.28 5.07
CA GLY A 46 -0.02 3.31 3.99
C GLY A 46 0.98 3.70 2.90
N VAL A 47 1.70 2.69 2.39
CA VAL A 47 2.60 2.82 1.25
C VAL A 47 2.15 1.89 0.14
N GLY A 48 1.90 2.44 -1.05
CA GLY A 48 1.53 1.67 -2.23
C GLY A 48 2.71 0.99 -2.91
N GLU A 49 2.43 0.06 -3.83
CA GLU A 49 3.44 -0.61 -4.65
C GLU A 49 3.22 -0.27 -6.12
N ARG A 50 4.25 0.32 -6.73
CA ARG A 50 4.29 0.67 -8.14
C ARG A 50 5.71 0.51 -8.67
N HIS A 51 5.85 0.01 -9.90
CA HIS A 51 7.13 -0.30 -10.52
C HIS A 51 7.42 0.51 -11.79
N GLU A 52 6.56 1.46 -12.12
CA GLU A 52 6.70 2.32 -13.29
C GLU A 52 6.73 3.81 -12.91
N ARG A 53 7.34 4.64 -13.77
CA ARG A 53 7.29 6.10 -13.61
C ARG A 53 5.85 6.63 -13.66
N PRO A 54 5.51 7.65 -12.89
CA PRO A 54 6.40 8.48 -12.05
C PRO A 54 6.54 8.00 -10.59
N PHE A 55 6.31 6.75 -10.28
CA PHE A 55 6.35 6.23 -8.92
C PHE A 55 7.74 5.69 -8.54
N ILE A 56 8.07 5.74 -7.24
CA ILE A 56 9.29 5.14 -6.68
C ILE A 56 8.99 4.20 -5.50
N SER A 57 7.76 3.77 -5.37
CA SER A 57 7.27 2.90 -4.28
C SER A 57 7.37 1.40 -4.61
N SER A 58 8.51 0.96 -5.13
CA SER A 58 8.70 -0.42 -5.59
C SER A 58 8.88 -1.46 -4.48
N SER A 59 9.08 -1.04 -3.24
CA SER A 59 9.29 -1.96 -2.10
C SER A 59 8.62 -1.44 -0.83
N PRO A 60 7.30 -1.58 -0.70
CA PRO A 60 6.57 -1.16 0.49
C PRO A 60 7.12 -1.74 1.81
N PRO A 61 7.51 -3.04 1.90
CA PRO A 61 7.98 -3.60 3.17
C PRO A 61 9.25 -2.91 3.67
N VAL A 62 10.15 -2.48 2.78
CA VAL A 62 11.38 -1.76 3.16
C VAL A 62 11.07 -0.38 3.73
N VAL A 63 10.18 0.38 3.06
CA VAL A 63 9.76 1.72 3.51
C VAL A 63 8.99 1.63 4.82
N LEU A 64 8.04 0.70 4.91
CA LEU A 64 7.23 0.49 6.11
C LEU A 64 8.06 0.00 7.29
N SER A 65 9.12 -0.81 7.08
CA SER A 65 10.05 -1.22 8.14
C SER A 65 10.81 -0.01 8.71
N HIS A 66 11.23 0.93 7.87
CA HIS A 66 11.85 2.16 8.33
C HIS A 66 10.88 3.02 9.14
N ILE A 67 9.63 3.16 8.69
CA ILE A 67 8.57 3.86 9.43
C ILE A 67 8.28 3.15 10.76
N ALA A 68 8.23 1.80 10.77
CA ALA A 68 8.00 1.01 11.97
C ALA A 68 9.00 1.30 13.09
N ALA A 69 10.27 1.50 12.72
CA ALA A 69 11.35 1.80 13.67
C ALA A 69 11.25 3.19 14.29
N LEU A 70 10.55 4.12 13.65
CA LEU A 70 10.42 5.52 14.07
C LEU A 70 9.05 5.86 14.68
N THR A 71 8.10 4.92 14.64
CA THR A 71 6.74 5.09 15.14
C THR A 71 6.38 4.02 16.16
N SER A 72 5.36 4.23 16.98
CA SER A 72 5.00 3.32 18.06
C SER A 72 3.51 2.91 18.10
N ARG A 73 2.63 3.68 17.49
CA ARG A 73 1.17 3.51 17.58
C ARG A 73 0.48 3.33 16.25
N ILE A 74 0.89 4.10 15.24
CA ILE A 74 0.22 4.13 13.94
C ILE A 74 0.30 2.75 13.27
N ARG A 75 -0.82 2.27 12.73
CA ARG A 75 -0.85 1.03 11.97
C ARG A 75 -0.23 1.24 10.59
N LEU A 76 0.40 0.20 10.08
CA LEU A 76 1.15 0.23 8.83
C LEU A 76 0.41 -0.57 7.75
N PHE A 77 0.13 0.08 6.64
CA PHE A 77 -0.63 -0.52 5.55
C PHE A 77 0.20 -0.64 4.27
N THR A 78 0.08 -1.75 3.58
CA THR A 78 0.37 -1.72 2.14
C THR A 78 -0.84 -1.15 1.39
N ALA A 79 -0.63 -0.48 0.24
CA ALA A 79 -1.74 0.14 -0.48
C ALA A 79 -1.48 0.24 -2.02
N VAL A 80 -1.29 -0.91 -2.67
CA VAL A 80 -1.52 -2.31 -2.30
C VAL A 80 -0.22 -3.13 -2.35
N THR A 81 -0.20 -4.34 -1.79
CA THR A 81 0.77 -5.38 -2.16
C THR A 81 0.30 -6.05 -3.44
N THR A 82 1.14 -6.09 -4.46
CA THR A 82 0.76 -6.62 -5.78
C THR A 82 1.11 -8.11 -5.90
N LEU A 83 0.26 -8.96 -5.33
CA LEU A 83 0.52 -10.41 -5.25
C LEU A 83 0.59 -11.11 -6.62
N SER A 84 0.03 -10.51 -7.68
CA SER A 84 0.18 -11.06 -9.03
C SER A 84 1.61 -10.99 -9.57
N LEU A 85 2.46 -10.13 -8.99
CA LEU A 85 3.84 -9.91 -9.41
C LEU A 85 4.87 -10.61 -8.51
N LEU A 86 4.47 -10.97 -7.29
CA LEU A 86 5.36 -11.46 -6.24
C LEU A 86 5.24 -12.99 -6.07
N ASP A 87 6.34 -13.63 -5.72
CA ASP A 87 6.27 -14.96 -5.15
C ASP A 87 5.63 -14.89 -3.75
N PRO A 88 4.57 -15.69 -3.48
CA PRO A 88 3.83 -15.59 -2.23
C PRO A 88 4.65 -15.99 -0.99
N VAL A 89 5.68 -16.83 -1.14
CA VAL A 89 6.59 -17.19 -0.04
C VAL A 89 7.44 -15.98 0.31
N ARG A 90 8.04 -15.32 -0.70
CA ARG A 90 8.85 -14.13 -0.45
C ARG A 90 8.03 -12.97 0.13
N ALA A 91 6.83 -12.75 -0.41
CA ALA A 91 5.91 -11.76 0.13
C ALA A 91 5.56 -12.05 1.60
N TYR A 92 5.31 -13.32 1.92
CA TYR A 92 5.07 -13.73 3.30
C TYR A 92 6.27 -13.43 4.22
N GLU A 93 7.50 -13.81 3.81
CA GLU A 93 8.72 -13.59 4.60
C GLU A 93 8.94 -12.11 4.91
N ASP A 94 8.77 -11.24 3.91
CA ASP A 94 8.90 -9.80 4.07
C ASP A 94 7.87 -9.23 5.03
N TYR A 95 6.61 -9.62 4.89
CA TYR A 95 5.53 -9.09 5.72
C TYR A 95 5.47 -9.73 7.11
N ALA A 96 5.81 -11.00 7.27
CA ALA A 96 5.94 -11.60 8.60
C ALA A 96 7.11 -10.96 9.39
N THR A 97 8.22 -10.65 8.70
CA THR A 97 9.33 -9.89 9.30
C THR A 97 8.89 -8.49 9.73
N LEU A 98 8.19 -7.76 8.85
CA LEU A 98 7.64 -6.44 9.18
C LEU A 98 6.62 -6.49 10.33
N ASP A 99 5.81 -7.54 10.39
CA ASP A 99 4.84 -7.76 11.47
C ASP A 99 5.52 -7.82 12.84
N HIS A 100 6.62 -8.58 12.96
CA HIS A 100 7.47 -8.59 14.16
C HIS A 100 8.12 -7.23 14.44
N LEU A 101 8.75 -6.61 13.45
CA LEU A 101 9.43 -5.32 13.62
C LEU A 101 8.47 -4.20 14.04
N SER A 102 7.23 -4.29 13.63
CA SER A 102 6.19 -3.30 14.00
C SER A 102 5.46 -3.63 15.31
N GLY A 103 5.69 -4.81 15.91
CA GLY A 103 4.91 -5.27 17.08
C GLY A 103 3.43 -5.50 16.76
N GLY A 104 3.14 -6.07 15.58
CA GLY A 104 1.77 -6.41 15.18
C GLY A 104 0.95 -5.21 14.67
N ARG A 105 1.58 -4.14 14.20
CA ARG A 105 0.88 -2.97 13.64
C ARG A 105 0.61 -3.10 12.13
N LEU A 106 1.01 -4.21 11.50
CA LEU A 106 0.82 -4.43 10.07
C LEU A 106 -0.62 -4.77 9.73
N GLU A 107 -1.13 -4.19 8.65
CA GLU A 107 -2.30 -4.63 7.87
C GLU A 107 -1.96 -4.61 6.38
N LEU A 108 -2.51 -5.53 5.63
CA LEU A 108 -2.23 -5.63 4.20
C LEU A 108 -3.45 -5.21 3.40
N ILE A 109 -3.27 -4.29 2.44
CA ILE A 109 -4.21 -4.15 1.33
C ILE A 109 -3.55 -4.81 0.14
N ILE A 110 -4.13 -5.88 -0.38
CA ILE A 110 -3.61 -6.61 -1.54
C ILE A 110 -4.37 -6.25 -2.82
N GLY A 111 -3.73 -6.44 -3.95
CA GLY A 111 -4.36 -6.25 -5.25
C GLY A 111 -3.54 -6.85 -6.38
N LYS A 112 -4.14 -6.93 -7.57
CA LYS A 112 -3.45 -7.46 -8.75
C LYS A 112 -2.46 -6.47 -9.41
N GLY A 113 -2.54 -5.17 -9.04
CA GLY A 113 -1.88 -4.12 -9.79
C GLY A 113 -2.56 -3.79 -11.13
N ASN A 114 -2.24 -2.64 -11.71
CA ASN A 114 -2.91 -2.14 -12.93
C ASN A 114 -1.96 -1.53 -13.98
N GLY A 115 -0.63 -1.51 -13.72
CA GLY A 115 0.36 -0.95 -14.64
C GLY A 115 0.76 -1.93 -15.75
N ALA A 116 0.79 -1.51 -17.02
CA ALA A 116 1.31 -2.32 -18.13
C ALA A 116 2.81 -2.54 -17.98
N ALA A 117 3.58 -1.47 -17.72
CA ALA A 117 5.03 -1.55 -17.57
C ALA A 117 5.48 -2.46 -16.41
N GLN A 118 4.75 -2.46 -15.28
CA GLN A 118 5.09 -3.37 -14.19
C GLN A 118 4.84 -4.84 -14.57
N ARG A 119 3.79 -5.15 -15.34
CA ARG A 119 3.57 -6.52 -15.84
C ARG A 119 4.70 -6.99 -16.74
N GLU A 120 5.18 -6.11 -17.62
CA GLU A 120 6.32 -6.39 -18.50
C GLU A 120 7.60 -6.68 -17.70
N LEU A 121 7.91 -5.86 -16.69
CA LEU A 121 9.06 -6.08 -15.79
C LEU A 121 9.05 -7.44 -15.09
N PHE A 122 7.88 -7.91 -14.69
CA PHE A 122 7.72 -9.17 -13.96
C PHE A 122 7.23 -10.33 -14.85
N GLN A 123 7.19 -10.15 -16.17
CA GLN A 123 6.80 -11.16 -17.15
C GLN A 123 5.42 -11.77 -16.85
N VAL A 124 4.47 -10.92 -16.45
CA VAL A 124 3.08 -11.27 -16.18
C VAL A 124 2.21 -10.83 -17.35
N THR A 125 1.43 -11.76 -17.92
CA THR A 125 0.49 -11.41 -18.99
C THR A 125 -0.82 -10.84 -18.42
N PRO A 126 -1.56 -10.03 -19.17
CA PRO A 126 -2.87 -9.57 -18.73
C PRO A 126 -3.85 -10.72 -18.43
N GLU A 127 -3.76 -11.81 -19.20
CA GLU A 127 -4.61 -13.00 -19.11
C GLU A 127 -4.35 -13.77 -17.82
N ASP A 128 -3.08 -13.92 -17.44
CA ASP A 128 -2.68 -14.68 -16.24
C ASP A 128 -2.82 -13.88 -14.94
N GLN A 129 -2.88 -12.56 -15.02
CA GLN A 129 -2.72 -11.67 -13.86
C GLN A 129 -3.72 -11.94 -12.74
N TRP A 130 -4.99 -12.24 -13.10
CA TRP A 130 -6.01 -12.54 -12.11
C TRP A 130 -5.82 -13.88 -11.44
N GLU A 131 -5.52 -14.91 -12.22
CA GLU A 131 -5.26 -16.25 -11.72
C GLU A 131 -4.03 -16.25 -10.82
N ARG A 132 -2.93 -15.58 -11.23
CA ARG A 132 -1.74 -15.37 -10.39
C ARG A 132 -2.08 -14.69 -9.06
N ASN A 133 -2.88 -13.63 -9.09
CA ASN A 133 -3.29 -12.93 -7.87
C ASN A 133 -4.07 -13.84 -6.92
N ALA A 134 -5.01 -14.60 -7.45
CA ALA A 134 -5.85 -15.51 -6.66
C ALA A 134 -5.05 -16.67 -6.08
N GLU A 135 -4.21 -17.34 -6.89
CA GLU A 135 -3.36 -18.46 -6.43
C GLU A 135 -2.28 -17.99 -5.44
N SER A 136 -1.62 -16.85 -5.72
CA SER A 136 -0.64 -16.29 -4.80
C SER A 136 -1.26 -15.91 -3.45
N TYR A 137 -2.49 -15.36 -3.47
CA TYR A 137 -3.19 -15.05 -2.22
C TYR A 137 -3.56 -16.32 -1.45
N GLU A 138 -4.02 -17.37 -2.11
CA GLU A 138 -4.33 -18.63 -1.46
C GLU A 138 -3.11 -19.23 -0.76
N VAL A 139 -1.95 -19.31 -1.46
CA VAL A 139 -0.70 -19.80 -0.88
C VAL A 139 -0.24 -18.91 0.27
N PHE A 140 -0.23 -17.58 0.08
CA PHE A 140 0.12 -16.61 1.12
C PHE A 140 -0.74 -16.79 2.38
N ARG A 141 -2.06 -16.94 2.20
CA ARG A 141 -3.02 -17.14 3.28
C ARG A 141 -2.80 -18.46 4.02
N GLN A 142 -2.47 -19.54 3.31
CA GLN A 142 -2.16 -20.83 3.90
C GLN A 142 -0.88 -20.75 4.74
N ILE A 143 0.21 -20.18 4.20
CA ILE A 143 1.48 -20.02 4.92
C ILE A 143 1.25 -19.21 6.20
N TRP A 144 0.41 -18.18 6.18
CA TRP A 144 0.13 -17.36 7.37
C TRP A 144 -0.60 -18.12 8.47
N ARG A 145 -1.43 -19.11 8.12
CA ARG A 145 -2.33 -19.80 9.04
C ARG A 145 -1.84 -21.19 9.47
N GLN A 146 -0.94 -21.80 8.73
CA GLN A 146 -0.52 -23.19 8.92
C GLN A 146 1.00 -23.26 9.13
N ASP A 147 1.45 -24.19 9.99
CA ASP A 147 2.89 -24.38 10.23
C ASP A 147 3.57 -25.06 9.05
N LYS A 148 2.87 -25.99 8.40
CA LYS A 148 3.32 -26.68 7.21
C LYS A 148 2.32 -26.50 6.08
N VAL A 149 2.83 -26.21 4.89
CA VAL A 149 2.01 -25.95 3.71
C VAL A 149 2.39 -26.90 2.58
N THR A 150 1.37 -27.52 2.02
CA THR A 150 1.45 -28.24 0.74
C THR A 150 0.54 -27.52 -0.24
N ALA A 151 1.11 -26.91 -1.28
CA ALA A 151 0.37 -26.14 -2.25
C ALA A 151 1.00 -26.25 -3.63
N ALA A 152 0.19 -26.59 -4.62
CA ALA A 152 0.55 -26.58 -6.03
C ALA A 152 -0.19 -25.43 -6.73
N THR A 153 0.53 -24.63 -7.51
CA THR A 153 -0.04 -23.57 -8.33
C THR A 153 0.49 -23.65 -9.75
N ARG A 154 -0.18 -23.02 -10.69
CA ARG A 154 0.27 -22.95 -12.08
C ARG A 154 1.56 -22.13 -12.24
N PHE A 155 1.82 -21.18 -11.36
CA PHE A 155 2.81 -20.12 -11.56
C PHE A 155 4.06 -20.25 -10.68
N ARG A 156 4.14 -21.28 -9.84
CA ARG A 156 5.31 -21.55 -9.00
C ARG A 156 5.48 -23.06 -8.76
N PRO A 157 6.71 -23.52 -8.45
CA PRO A 157 6.93 -24.91 -8.02
C PRO A 157 6.10 -25.28 -6.80
N GLU A 158 5.72 -26.55 -6.70
CA GLU A 158 4.98 -27.10 -5.58
C GLU A 158 5.73 -26.89 -4.25
N LEU A 159 4.98 -26.51 -3.20
CA LEU A 159 5.40 -26.63 -1.82
C LEU A 159 4.92 -27.99 -1.29
N SER A 160 5.81 -28.77 -0.67
CA SER A 160 5.47 -30.05 -0.05
C SER A 160 5.92 -30.03 1.40
N GLU A 161 4.95 -30.04 2.35
CA GLU A 161 5.21 -29.98 3.79
C GLU A 161 6.20 -28.85 4.18
N ALA A 162 6.13 -27.72 3.44
CA ALA A 162 7.07 -26.64 3.59
C ALA A 162 6.76 -25.79 4.83
N GLU A 163 7.80 -25.57 5.64
CA GLU A 163 7.77 -24.61 6.75
C GLU A 163 8.37 -23.28 6.29
N VAL A 164 7.64 -22.16 6.47
CA VAL A 164 8.11 -20.83 6.09
C VAL A 164 8.29 -19.97 7.33
N TRP A 165 9.43 -19.35 7.47
CA TRP A 165 9.82 -18.55 8.62
C TRP A 165 10.13 -17.08 8.25
N PRO A 166 9.98 -16.09 9.21
CA PRO A 166 9.53 -16.30 10.60
C PRO A 166 8.04 -16.61 10.67
N ARG A 167 7.57 -17.29 11.73
CA ARG A 167 6.12 -17.37 11.99
C ARG A 167 5.59 -15.99 12.34
N PRO A 168 4.36 -15.61 11.92
CA PRO A 168 3.88 -14.26 12.06
C PRO A 168 3.62 -13.89 13.53
N PHE A 169 3.76 -12.60 13.86
CA PHE A 169 3.41 -12.06 15.17
C PHE A 169 1.88 -12.03 15.36
N GLN A 170 1.16 -11.57 14.34
CA GLN A 170 -0.32 -11.59 14.30
C GLN A 170 -0.81 -12.91 13.69
N GLN A 171 -1.90 -13.50 14.25
CA GLN A 171 -2.46 -14.77 13.79
C GLN A 171 -3.99 -14.72 13.69
N PRO A 172 -4.55 -14.47 12.49
CA PRO A 172 -3.87 -14.07 11.25
C PRO A 172 -3.68 -12.55 11.16
N VAL A 173 -2.80 -12.09 10.25
CA VAL A 173 -2.78 -10.69 9.83
C VAL A 173 -4.10 -10.34 9.12
N ARG A 174 -4.58 -9.11 9.28
CA ARG A 174 -5.76 -8.65 8.55
C ARG A 174 -5.37 -8.27 7.13
N VAL A 175 -6.11 -8.84 6.17
CA VAL A 175 -5.92 -8.59 4.74
C VAL A 175 -7.18 -7.92 4.18
N TRP A 176 -7.01 -6.80 3.52
CA TRP A 176 -8.00 -6.08 2.75
C TRP A 176 -7.77 -6.35 1.26
N HIS A 177 -8.84 -6.42 0.48
CA HIS A 177 -8.70 -6.50 -0.97
C HIS A 177 -8.98 -5.14 -1.60
N GLY A 178 -7.97 -4.59 -2.28
CA GLY A 178 -8.09 -3.34 -3.01
C GLY A 178 -8.82 -3.54 -4.34
N SER A 179 -9.88 -2.77 -4.57
CA SER A 179 -10.59 -2.77 -5.86
C SER A 179 -10.93 -1.37 -6.31
N ALA A 180 -10.58 -1.05 -7.57
CA ALA A 180 -11.03 0.15 -8.26
C ALA A 180 -12.25 -0.13 -9.14
N THR A 181 -12.16 -1.15 -10.01
CA THR A 181 -13.21 -1.47 -11.01
C THR A 181 -13.45 -2.97 -11.18
N SER A 182 -12.77 -3.80 -10.39
CA SER A 182 -12.69 -5.24 -10.64
C SER A 182 -13.64 -6.03 -9.75
N LYS A 183 -14.56 -6.76 -10.37
CA LYS A 183 -15.44 -7.72 -9.69
C LYS A 183 -14.68 -8.93 -9.15
N GLU A 184 -13.63 -9.36 -9.84
CA GLU A 184 -12.81 -10.51 -9.45
C GLU A 184 -12.13 -10.28 -8.09
N SER A 185 -11.62 -9.05 -7.85
CA SER A 185 -11.06 -8.67 -6.54
C SER A 185 -12.12 -8.67 -5.45
N VAL A 186 -13.32 -8.20 -5.78
CA VAL A 186 -14.46 -8.17 -4.87
C VAL A 186 -14.96 -9.58 -4.53
N ASP A 187 -15.06 -10.47 -5.53
CA ASP A 187 -15.42 -11.86 -5.33
C ASP A 187 -14.38 -12.61 -4.48
N LEU A 188 -13.10 -12.33 -4.68
CA LEU A 188 -12.02 -12.92 -3.89
C LEU A 188 -12.14 -12.48 -2.42
N ALA A 189 -12.34 -11.20 -2.16
CA ALA A 189 -12.55 -10.66 -0.81
C ALA A 189 -13.74 -11.35 -0.11
N ALA A 190 -14.89 -11.37 -0.78
CA ALA A 190 -16.11 -11.96 -0.26
C ALA A 190 -15.97 -13.47 -0.01
N ARG A 191 -15.30 -14.19 -0.92
CA ARG A 191 -15.06 -15.63 -0.79
C ARG A 191 -14.35 -16.00 0.51
N TYR A 192 -13.35 -15.20 0.91
CA TYR A 192 -12.55 -15.47 2.11
C TYR A 192 -13.07 -14.78 3.38
N GLY A 193 -14.13 -13.98 3.27
CA GLY A 193 -14.64 -13.20 4.38
C GLY A 193 -13.67 -12.08 4.80
N ASP A 194 -12.92 -11.55 3.84
CA ASP A 194 -11.95 -10.48 4.04
C ASP A 194 -12.57 -9.11 3.73
N PRO A 195 -12.15 -8.02 4.40
CA PRO A 195 -12.63 -6.68 4.13
C PRO A 195 -12.24 -6.16 2.74
N LEU A 196 -13.09 -5.26 2.20
CA LEU A 196 -12.88 -4.61 0.91
C LEU A 196 -12.37 -3.18 1.09
N PHE A 197 -11.32 -2.79 0.34
CA PHE A 197 -10.87 -1.40 0.26
C PHE A 197 -11.18 -0.83 -1.14
N SER A 198 -12.12 0.10 -1.20
CA SER A 198 -12.47 0.77 -2.46
C SER A 198 -11.42 1.81 -2.84
N ALA A 199 -10.78 1.63 -3.99
CA ALA A 199 -9.87 2.62 -4.58
C ALA A 199 -10.65 3.64 -5.43
N ASN A 200 -11.65 4.27 -4.82
CA ASN A 200 -12.59 5.21 -5.45
C ASN A 200 -11.98 6.60 -5.69
N VAL A 201 -10.88 6.66 -6.46
CA VAL A 201 -10.09 7.89 -6.64
C VAL A 201 -10.16 8.50 -8.04
N THR A 202 -10.64 7.76 -9.05
CA THR A 202 -10.55 8.18 -10.47
C THR A 202 -11.87 8.50 -11.14
N ASN A 203 -12.99 7.97 -10.65
CA ASN A 203 -14.31 8.11 -11.24
C ASN A 203 -15.31 8.72 -10.24
N PRO A 204 -16.51 9.12 -10.68
CA PRO A 204 -17.64 9.41 -9.79
C PRO A 204 -18.00 8.21 -8.90
N ILE A 205 -18.90 8.41 -7.94
CA ILE A 205 -19.18 7.44 -6.86
C ILE A 205 -19.89 6.16 -7.36
N GLU A 206 -20.68 6.26 -8.45
CA GLU A 206 -21.66 5.24 -8.86
C GLU A 206 -21.03 3.87 -9.13
N PRO A 207 -19.98 3.73 -9.99
CA PRO A 207 -19.39 2.41 -10.28
C PRO A 207 -18.76 1.76 -9.02
N TYR A 208 -18.28 2.56 -8.10
CA TYR A 208 -17.73 2.03 -6.83
C TYR A 208 -18.84 1.55 -5.88
N ALA A 209 -19.96 2.29 -5.81
CA ALA A 209 -21.12 1.88 -5.02
C ALA A 209 -21.71 0.55 -5.53
N GLU A 210 -21.71 0.34 -6.85
CA GLU A 210 -22.13 -0.92 -7.46
C GLU A 210 -21.20 -2.08 -7.08
N LEU A 211 -19.89 -1.87 -7.07
CA LEU A 211 -18.94 -2.90 -6.64
C LEU A 211 -19.10 -3.25 -5.15
N ILE A 212 -19.35 -2.27 -4.30
CA ILE A 212 -19.58 -2.51 -2.87
C ILE A 212 -20.91 -3.23 -2.64
N ARG A 213 -21.96 -2.93 -3.43
CA ARG A 213 -23.21 -3.70 -3.40
C ARG A 213 -22.95 -5.15 -3.81
N HIS A 214 -22.22 -5.37 -4.90
CA HIS A 214 -21.82 -6.70 -5.35
C HIS A 214 -21.01 -7.45 -4.29
N TYR A 215 -20.09 -6.77 -3.57
CA TYR A 215 -19.36 -7.35 -2.46
C TYR A 215 -20.28 -7.88 -1.36
N ARG A 216 -21.31 -7.12 -0.97
CA ARG A 216 -22.29 -7.55 0.03
C ARG A 216 -23.11 -8.74 -0.42
N GLU A 217 -23.56 -8.74 -1.67
CA GLU A 217 -24.27 -9.86 -2.27
C GLU A 217 -23.43 -11.15 -2.30
N ARG A 218 -22.13 -11.03 -2.65
CA ARG A 218 -21.22 -12.16 -2.66
C ARG A 218 -20.84 -12.61 -1.24
N TRP A 219 -20.69 -11.70 -0.30
CA TRP A 219 -20.47 -12.00 1.12
C TRP A 219 -21.60 -12.87 1.70
N GLU A 220 -22.85 -12.49 1.45
CA GLU A 220 -24.01 -13.25 1.86
C GLU A 220 -24.08 -14.61 1.16
N TYR A 221 -23.79 -14.65 -0.15
CA TYR A 221 -23.74 -15.88 -0.94
C TYR A 221 -22.76 -16.92 -0.35
N TYR A 222 -21.61 -16.47 0.18
CA TYR A 222 -20.64 -17.36 0.83
C TYR A 222 -20.98 -17.67 2.29
N GLY A 223 -22.10 -17.19 2.82
CA GLY A 223 -22.61 -17.50 4.14
C GLY A 223 -21.88 -16.79 5.29
N HIS A 224 -21.20 -15.70 5.01
CA HIS A 224 -20.54 -14.92 6.05
C HIS A 224 -21.54 -14.03 6.80
N ASP A 225 -21.25 -13.76 8.08
CA ASP A 225 -22.06 -12.88 8.92
C ASP A 225 -22.03 -11.43 8.39
N PRO A 226 -23.18 -10.84 8.00
CA PRO A 226 -23.25 -9.46 7.51
C PRO A 226 -22.72 -8.41 8.51
N ALA A 227 -22.78 -8.69 9.82
CA ALA A 227 -22.26 -7.79 10.84
C ALA A 227 -20.73 -7.64 10.80
N ARG A 228 -20.02 -8.54 10.12
CA ARG A 228 -18.56 -8.51 9.97
C ARG A 228 -18.08 -7.82 8.70
N ILE A 229 -18.98 -7.34 7.85
CA ILE A 229 -18.62 -6.60 6.64
C ILE A 229 -17.86 -5.33 7.03
N ALA A 230 -16.66 -5.16 6.45
CA ALA A 230 -15.89 -3.95 6.59
C ALA A 230 -15.50 -3.40 5.22
N VAL A 231 -15.66 -2.09 5.03
CA VAL A 231 -15.33 -1.37 3.81
C VAL A 231 -14.42 -0.20 4.15
N GLY A 232 -13.35 -0.06 3.38
CA GLY A 232 -12.52 1.14 3.34
C GLY A 232 -12.84 1.97 2.09
N ALA A 233 -12.70 3.29 2.19
CA ALA A 233 -12.92 4.22 1.09
C ALA A 233 -11.70 5.08 0.83
N GLY A 234 -11.35 5.28 -0.45
CA GLY A 234 -10.31 6.18 -0.91
C GLY A 234 -10.75 7.63 -0.98
N SER A 235 -9.80 8.55 -1.17
CA SER A 235 -10.04 9.91 -1.61
C SER A 235 -9.12 10.28 -2.76
N ALA A 236 -9.65 11.02 -3.75
CA ALA A 236 -8.89 11.45 -4.92
C ALA A 236 -7.90 12.59 -4.61
N GLY A 237 -8.17 13.36 -3.55
CA GLY A 237 -7.34 14.44 -3.05
C GLY A 237 -7.84 14.91 -1.70
N TYR A 238 -7.02 15.65 -0.98
CA TYR A 238 -7.39 16.21 0.31
C TYR A 238 -6.80 17.60 0.50
N TYR A 239 -7.64 18.56 0.85
CA TYR A 239 -7.23 19.86 1.40
C TYR A 239 -8.41 20.53 2.13
N ALA A 240 -8.28 20.72 3.43
CA ALA A 240 -9.23 21.49 4.22
C ALA A 240 -8.64 22.86 4.63
N ALA A 241 -9.45 23.90 4.55
CA ALA A 241 -9.17 25.23 5.09
C ALA A 241 -10.37 25.72 5.89
N ARG A 242 -10.24 26.83 6.60
CA ARG A 242 -11.33 27.35 7.46
C ARG A 242 -12.58 27.70 6.66
N THR A 243 -12.42 28.12 5.42
CA THR A 243 -13.52 28.42 4.51
C THR A 243 -13.37 27.67 3.19
N SER A 244 -14.49 27.41 2.51
CA SER A 244 -14.52 26.79 1.19
C SER A 244 -13.73 27.59 0.16
N GLN A 245 -13.84 28.92 0.21
CA GLN A 245 -13.15 29.82 -0.70
C GLN A 245 -11.63 29.71 -0.56
N GLU A 246 -11.12 29.69 0.68
CA GLU A 246 -9.70 29.47 0.95
C GLU A 246 -9.23 28.10 0.46
N ALA A 247 -10.01 27.04 0.70
CA ALA A 247 -9.66 25.69 0.27
C ALA A 247 -9.58 25.59 -1.26
N VAL A 248 -10.58 26.07 -1.97
CA VAL A 248 -10.63 26.07 -3.44
C VAL A 248 -9.51 26.94 -4.03
N ALA A 249 -9.29 28.13 -3.48
CA ALA A 249 -8.24 29.04 -3.95
C ALA A 249 -6.83 28.45 -3.78
N ALA A 250 -6.55 27.80 -2.64
CA ALA A 250 -5.27 27.15 -2.38
C ALA A 250 -5.04 25.90 -3.24
N TYR A 251 -6.09 25.12 -3.49
CA TYR A 251 -5.98 23.86 -4.25
C TYR A 251 -6.02 24.07 -5.77
N ARG A 252 -6.54 25.20 -6.26
CA ARG A 252 -6.66 25.48 -7.71
C ARG A 252 -5.34 25.33 -8.49
N PRO A 253 -4.20 25.90 -8.06
CA PRO A 253 -2.93 25.71 -8.78
C PRO A 253 -2.49 24.24 -8.83
N VAL A 254 -2.77 23.47 -7.76
CA VAL A 254 -2.46 22.03 -7.69
C VAL A 254 -3.28 21.27 -8.73
N PHE A 255 -4.60 21.51 -8.77
CA PHE A 255 -5.50 20.87 -9.73
C PHE A 255 -5.12 21.22 -11.17
N GLU A 256 -4.89 22.48 -11.47
CA GLU A 256 -4.51 22.96 -12.82
C GLU A 256 -3.19 22.33 -13.29
N GLY A 257 -2.20 22.22 -12.39
CA GLY A 257 -0.94 21.53 -12.69
C GLY A 257 -1.12 20.04 -12.93
N GLN A 258 -1.93 19.34 -12.15
CA GLN A 258 -2.27 17.93 -12.37
C GLN A 258 -3.04 17.73 -13.68
N LEU A 259 -3.98 18.61 -13.99
CA LEU A 259 -4.74 18.59 -15.24
C LEU A 259 -3.84 18.82 -16.46
N ALA A 260 -2.90 19.77 -16.38
CA ALA A 260 -1.91 20.00 -17.44
C ALA A 260 -1.01 18.78 -17.65
N PHE A 261 -0.59 18.12 -16.57
CA PHE A 261 0.21 16.89 -16.64
C PHE A 261 -0.56 15.74 -17.31
N GLN A 262 -1.83 15.51 -16.94
CA GLN A 262 -2.67 14.49 -17.57
C GLN A 262 -2.82 14.73 -19.08
N LYS A 263 -3.11 15.98 -19.46
CA LYS A 263 -3.22 16.38 -20.89
C LYS A 263 -1.91 16.18 -21.65
N ALA A 264 -0.76 16.47 -21.03
CA ALA A 264 0.55 16.23 -21.63
C ALA A 264 0.84 14.74 -21.88
N LEU A 265 0.20 13.85 -21.12
CA LEU A 265 0.23 12.39 -21.34
C LEU A 265 -0.82 11.90 -22.35
N GLY A 266 -1.61 12.79 -22.94
CA GLY A 266 -2.69 12.44 -23.87
C GLY A 266 -3.90 11.79 -23.17
N LEU A 267 -4.06 11.99 -21.86
CA LEU A 267 -5.18 11.47 -21.08
C LEU A 267 -6.32 12.49 -21.04
N GLU A 268 -7.53 12.03 -21.38
CA GLU A 268 -8.73 12.84 -21.21
C GLU A 268 -9.15 12.87 -19.73
N PRO A 269 -9.25 14.06 -19.12
CA PRO A 269 -9.61 14.16 -17.71
C PRO A 269 -11.09 13.83 -17.48
N VAL A 270 -11.34 12.95 -16.50
CA VAL A 270 -12.72 12.63 -16.06
C VAL A 270 -13.43 13.84 -15.46
N PHE A 271 -12.65 14.71 -14.80
CA PHE A 271 -13.12 15.95 -14.18
C PHE A 271 -12.39 17.14 -14.80
N PRO A 272 -12.99 17.88 -15.75
CA PRO A 272 -12.30 18.91 -16.52
C PRO A 272 -12.12 20.24 -15.77
N THR A 273 -12.85 20.46 -14.67
CA THR A 273 -12.74 21.66 -13.82
C THR A 273 -12.56 21.30 -12.37
N LEU A 274 -12.00 22.21 -11.57
CA LEU A 274 -11.86 22.01 -10.13
C LEU A 274 -13.23 21.89 -9.45
N GLU A 275 -14.22 22.65 -9.88
CA GLU A 275 -15.56 22.61 -9.34
C GLU A 275 -16.21 21.23 -9.58
N ASP A 276 -16.08 20.69 -10.79
CA ASP A 276 -16.53 19.34 -11.14
C ASP A 276 -15.76 18.27 -10.33
N TYR A 277 -14.45 18.42 -10.19
CA TYR A 277 -13.61 17.53 -9.37
C TYR A 277 -14.03 17.56 -7.89
N VAL A 278 -14.23 18.74 -7.32
CA VAL A 278 -14.69 18.88 -5.93
C VAL A 278 -16.10 18.31 -5.75
N GLU A 279 -17.00 18.50 -6.68
CA GLU A 279 -18.39 18.02 -6.53
C GLU A 279 -18.53 16.51 -6.76
N ARG A 280 -17.99 15.97 -7.85
CA ARG A 280 -18.30 14.61 -8.33
C ARG A 280 -17.24 13.57 -8.00
N SER A 281 -15.97 13.95 -7.74
CA SER A 281 -14.95 12.99 -7.32
C SER A 281 -15.02 12.71 -5.82
N SER A 282 -14.19 11.78 -5.34
CA SER A 282 -14.00 11.54 -3.90
C SER A 282 -13.05 12.53 -3.22
N ALA A 283 -12.61 13.59 -3.90
CA ALA A 283 -11.70 14.57 -3.32
C ALA A 283 -12.36 15.31 -2.15
N LEU A 284 -11.67 15.36 -1.03
CA LEU A 284 -12.10 16.02 0.21
C LEU A 284 -11.47 17.41 0.26
N ILE A 285 -12.05 18.34 -0.48
CA ILE A 285 -11.56 19.74 -0.59
C ILE A 285 -12.68 20.68 -0.17
N GLY A 286 -12.42 21.52 0.83
CA GLY A 286 -13.43 22.46 1.32
C GLY A 286 -13.23 22.90 2.75
N SER A 287 -14.28 23.50 3.33
CA SER A 287 -14.35 23.78 4.76
C SER A 287 -14.55 22.48 5.55
N PRO A 288 -14.31 22.46 6.88
CA PRO A 288 -14.58 21.30 7.71
C PRO A 288 -15.99 20.73 7.52
N GLN A 289 -17.01 21.58 7.46
CA GLN A 289 -18.39 21.17 7.25
C GLN A 289 -18.58 20.46 5.91
N GLN A 290 -18.03 20.96 4.81
CA GLN A 290 -18.15 20.33 3.49
C GLN A 290 -17.43 18.99 3.42
N VAL A 291 -16.28 18.86 4.07
CA VAL A 291 -15.56 17.58 4.14
C VAL A 291 -16.38 16.55 4.93
N ILE A 292 -16.95 16.94 6.07
CA ILE A 292 -17.84 16.08 6.87
C ILE A 292 -19.04 15.62 6.04
N GLU A 293 -19.76 16.54 5.40
CA GLU A 293 -20.94 16.23 4.57
C GLU A 293 -20.57 15.27 3.42
N LYS A 294 -19.41 15.48 2.81
CA LYS A 294 -18.94 14.61 1.72
C LYS A 294 -18.60 13.22 2.20
N VAL A 295 -17.93 13.07 3.34
CA VAL A 295 -17.65 11.75 3.92
C VAL A 295 -18.95 11.03 4.26
N HIS A 296 -19.94 11.73 4.82
CA HIS A 296 -21.28 11.15 5.07
C HIS A 296 -21.97 10.70 3.80
N ARG A 297 -21.98 11.52 2.74
CA ARG A 297 -22.55 11.17 1.43
C ARG A 297 -21.92 9.87 0.86
N TYR A 298 -20.60 9.69 1.02
CA TYR A 298 -19.94 8.45 0.63
C TYR A 298 -20.26 7.30 1.60
N HIS A 299 -20.35 7.59 2.90
CA HIS A 299 -20.71 6.58 3.90
C HIS A 299 -22.12 6.01 3.66
N GLU A 300 -23.10 6.83 3.33
CA GLU A 300 -24.47 6.39 3.00
C GLU A 300 -24.50 5.39 1.83
N ARG A 301 -23.59 5.52 0.87
CA ARG A 301 -23.50 4.65 -0.30
C ARG A 301 -22.63 3.42 -0.07
N PHE A 302 -21.56 3.55 0.67
CA PHE A 302 -20.53 2.53 0.87
C PHE A 302 -20.67 1.80 2.20
N GLY A 303 -21.16 2.45 3.24
CA GLY A 303 -21.09 1.97 4.63
C GLY A 303 -19.65 1.78 5.09
N HIS A 304 -18.72 2.60 4.59
CA HIS A 304 -17.31 2.49 4.95
C HIS A 304 -17.06 2.95 6.38
N THR A 305 -16.13 2.29 7.04
CA THR A 305 -15.70 2.57 8.41
C THR A 305 -14.21 2.88 8.50
N VAL A 306 -13.54 2.89 7.36
CA VAL A 306 -12.15 3.32 7.19
C VAL A 306 -12.09 4.32 6.05
N GLN A 307 -11.54 5.50 6.28
CA GLN A 307 -11.40 6.58 5.29
C GLN A 307 -9.94 6.88 5.03
N HIS A 308 -9.53 6.85 3.77
CA HIS A 308 -8.21 7.26 3.33
C HIS A 308 -8.15 8.77 3.02
N LEU A 309 -7.03 9.39 3.40
CA LEU A 309 -6.62 10.70 2.96
C LEU A 309 -5.24 10.62 2.27
N GLN A 310 -4.98 11.55 1.34
CA GLN A 310 -3.65 11.66 0.73
C GLN A 310 -2.61 12.09 1.76
N ALA A 311 -1.53 11.31 1.88
CA ALA A 311 -0.41 11.61 2.79
C ALA A 311 0.56 12.65 2.22
N ASP A 312 0.50 12.92 0.91
CA ASP A 312 1.43 13.79 0.21
C ASP A 312 0.87 15.21 0.06
N ALA A 313 1.75 16.20 0.16
CA ALA A 313 1.39 17.61 -0.03
C ALA A 313 0.93 17.94 -1.47
N SER A 314 1.42 17.21 -2.48
CA SER A 314 0.98 17.26 -3.89
C SER A 314 0.90 18.67 -4.50
N GLY A 315 1.91 19.51 -4.27
CA GLY A 315 1.98 20.90 -4.77
C GLY A 315 1.56 21.96 -3.76
N LEU A 316 1.08 21.56 -2.59
CA LEU A 316 0.92 22.45 -1.44
C LEU A 316 2.27 22.67 -0.75
N THR A 317 2.44 23.79 -0.09
CA THR A 317 3.59 23.98 0.82
C THR A 317 3.46 23.05 2.04
N GLY A 318 4.59 22.69 2.65
CA GLY A 318 4.58 21.88 3.88
C GLY A 318 3.75 22.49 5.01
N ALA A 319 3.75 23.83 5.13
CA ALA A 319 2.92 24.54 6.10
C ALA A 319 1.41 24.41 5.80
N GLN A 320 1.00 24.54 4.54
CA GLN A 320 -0.40 24.35 4.14
C GLN A 320 -0.85 22.91 4.37
N HIS A 321 -0.01 21.95 4.01
CA HIS A 321 -0.30 20.53 4.21
C HIS A 321 -0.47 20.20 5.70
N ARG A 322 0.48 20.59 6.55
CA ARG A 322 0.38 20.41 8.01
C ARG A 322 -0.88 21.06 8.58
N ALA A 323 -1.12 22.34 8.28
CA ALA A 323 -2.29 23.05 8.79
C ALA A 323 -3.62 22.39 8.37
N SER A 324 -3.69 21.84 7.15
CA SER A 324 -4.86 21.11 6.67
C SER A 324 -5.07 19.80 7.43
N LEU A 325 -4.01 19.02 7.71
CA LEU A 325 -4.08 17.80 8.51
C LEU A 325 -4.42 18.08 9.98
N GLU A 326 -3.87 19.15 10.57
CA GLU A 326 -4.23 19.63 11.92
C GLU A 326 -5.71 19.99 11.99
N LEU A 327 -6.20 20.72 11.00
CA LEU A 327 -7.63 21.07 10.91
C LEU A 327 -8.52 19.83 10.78
N PHE A 328 -8.08 18.82 10.02
CA PHE A 328 -8.79 17.55 9.93
C PHE A 328 -8.91 16.89 11.30
N GLN A 329 -7.82 16.75 12.02
CA GLN A 329 -7.81 16.04 13.30
C GLN A 329 -8.50 16.83 14.43
N SER A 330 -8.51 18.17 14.36
CA SER A 330 -9.14 19.01 15.40
C SER A 330 -10.64 19.24 15.19
N GLU A 331 -11.10 19.38 13.95
CA GLU A 331 -12.49 19.79 13.66
C GLU A 331 -13.31 18.75 12.89
N ILE A 332 -12.69 17.93 12.03
CA ILE A 332 -13.39 16.98 11.16
C ILE A 332 -13.44 15.58 11.79
N ALA A 333 -12.29 15.03 12.14
CA ALA A 333 -12.19 13.67 12.65
C ALA A 333 -13.02 13.41 13.92
N PRO A 334 -13.10 14.32 14.91
CA PRO A 334 -13.91 14.10 16.11
C PRO A 334 -15.41 13.98 15.80
N VAL A 335 -15.91 14.75 14.82
CA VAL A 335 -17.32 14.67 14.37
C VAL A 335 -17.57 13.32 13.70
N LEU A 336 -16.76 12.98 12.70
CA LEU A 336 -16.91 11.74 11.96
C LEU A 336 -16.75 10.49 12.86
N ARG A 337 -15.80 10.50 13.82
CA ARG A 337 -15.63 9.39 14.79
C ARG A 337 -16.83 9.21 15.71
N ARG A 338 -17.58 10.27 16.00
CA ARG A 338 -18.81 10.19 16.79
C ARG A 338 -20.00 9.65 15.97
N GLU A 339 -20.04 9.97 14.68
CA GLU A 339 -21.20 9.77 13.83
C GLU A 339 -21.11 8.53 12.93
N ILE A 340 -19.90 8.08 12.60
CA ILE A 340 -19.66 6.86 11.83
C ILE A 340 -19.05 5.80 12.75
N PRO A 341 -19.62 4.58 12.83
CA PRO A 341 -19.13 3.54 13.71
C PRO A 341 -17.69 3.12 13.37
N ASP A 342 -16.98 2.55 14.32
CA ASP A 342 -15.71 1.87 14.09
C ASP A 342 -15.89 0.60 13.24
N PRO A 343 -14.83 0.11 12.59
CA PRO A 343 -14.85 -1.19 11.93
C PRO A 343 -15.34 -2.30 12.87
N PRO A 344 -16.01 -3.34 12.34
CA PRO A 344 -16.61 -4.43 13.15
C PRO A 344 -15.56 -5.41 13.68
N PHE A 345 -14.37 -4.95 13.99
CA PHE A 345 -13.27 -5.73 14.56
C PHE A 345 -12.37 -4.82 15.41
N ALA A 346 -11.62 -5.43 16.32
CA ALA A 346 -10.64 -4.70 17.13
C ALA A 346 -9.55 -4.07 16.23
N TRP A 347 -9.27 -2.78 16.42
CA TRP A 347 -8.22 -2.06 15.73
C TRP A 347 -6.88 -2.20 16.46
N GLY A 348 -6.28 -3.35 16.36
CA GLY A 348 -5.05 -3.71 17.06
C GLY A 348 -4.49 -5.04 16.57
N PRO A 349 -3.37 -5.51 17.12
CA PRO A 349 -2.82 -6.80 16.80
C PRO A 349 -3.85 -7.91 16.96
N VAL A 350 -3.87 -8.83 16.02
CA VAL A 350 -4.73 -10.02 16.05
C VAL A 350 -3.89 -11.17 16.58
N PHE A 351 -4.29 -11.75 17.70
CA PHE A 351 -3.65 -12.95 18.23
C PHE A 351 -4.62 -14.13 18.13
N ALA A 352 -4.07 -15.33 17.84
CA ALA A 352 -4.84 -16.55 18.02
C ALA A 352 -5.31 -16.61 19.48
N GLU A 353 -6.56 -17.00 19.72
CA GLU A 353 -7.00 -17.32 21.09
C GLU A 353 -6.00 -18.34 21.64
N ALA A 354 -5.41 -18.04 22.80
CA ALA A 354 -4.47 -18.94 23.43
C ALA A 354 -5.17 -20.29 23.63
N VAL A 355 -4.75 -21.31 22.89
CA VAL A 355 -5.12 -22.68 23.23
C VAL A 355 -4.59 -22.86 24.63
N PRO A 356 -5.44 -23.18 25.63
CA PRO A 356 -4.95 -23.37 27.00
C PRO A 356 -3.80 -24.38 26.93
N GLU A 357 -2.60 -23.96 27.35
CA GLU A 357 -1.46 -24.86 27.45
C GLU A 357 -1.92 -26.08 28.24
N ALA A 358 -1.93 -27.25 27.56
CA ALA A 358 -2.06 -28.51 28.26
C ALA A 358 -0.95 -28.51 29.31
N SER A 359 -1.32 -28.57 30.59
CA SER A 359 -0.37 -28.62 31.69
C SER A 359 0.79 -29.54 31.32
N PRO A 360 2.04 -29.10 31.41
CA PRO A 360 3.16 -29.95 31.08
C PRO A 360 3.09 -31.21 31.91
N ALA A 361 3.10 -32.36 31.23
CA ALA A 361 3.19 -33.64 31.93
C ALA A 361 4.45 -33.60 32.81
N PRO A 362 4.43 -34.14 34.03
CA PRO A 362 5.56 -34.08 34.92
C PRO A 362 6.80 -34.72 34.27
N VAL A 363 7.84 -33.94 34.13
CA VAL A 363 9.15 -34.38 33.61
C VAL A 363 9.70 -35.39 34.64
N THR A 364 9.57 -36.67 34.32
CA THR A 364 10.23 -37.74 35.11
C THR A 364 11.57 -38.00 34.44
N SER A 365 12.63 -37.72 35.19
CA SER A 365 14.03 -38.14 35.08
C SER A 365 14.99 -37.26 34.27
N PRO A 366 16.14 -36.93 34.86
CA PRO A 366 17.20 -36.16 34.18
C PRO A 366 17.96 -37.07 33.19
N VAL A 367 18.09 -36.58 31.97
CA VAL A 367 19.01 -37.13 30.98
C VAL A 367 20.45 -36.83 31.41
N PRO A 368 21.40 -37.77 31.46
CA PRO A 368 22.76 -37.51 31.86
C PRO A 368 23.44 -36.58 30.83
N ALA A 369 24.11 -35.57 31.33
CA ALA A 369 24.86 -34.61 30.54
C ALA A 369 26.02 -35.34 29.79
N THR A 370 25.87 -35.44 28.48
CA THR A 370 26.99 -35.88 27.61
C THR A 370 27.92 -34.70 27.46
N SER A 371 29.12 -34.82 27.99
CA SER A 371 30.23 -33.86 27.88
C SER A 371 30.52 -33.59 26.40
N LEU A 372 30.26 -32.40 25.93
CA LEU A 372 30.76 -31.89 24.65
C LEU A 372 32.24 -31.52 24.83
N ALA A 373 33.11 -32.23 24.11
CA ALA A 373 34.53 -31.87 24.01
C ALA A 373 34.68 -30.47 23.36
N PRO A 374 35.69 -29.69 23.76
CA PRO A 374 35.89 -28.36 23.21
C PRO A 374 36.32 -28.45 21.73
N VAL A 375 35.58 -27.75 20.86
CA VAL A 375 35.96 -27.54 19.46
C VAL A 375 37.19 -26.57 19.48
N THR A 376 38.36 -27.07 19.14
CA THR A 376 39.55 -26.25 18.93
C THR A 376 39.33 -25.43 17.65
N SER A 377 39.29 -24.10 17.82
CA SER A 377 39.28 -23.14 16.72
C SER A 377 40.59 -23.22 15.95
N ALA A 378 40.56 -23.70 14.72
CA ALA A 378 41.65 -23.55 13.78
C ALA A 378 41.66 -22.11 13.26
N ALA A 379 42.78 -21.41 13.41
CA ALA A 379 42.98 -20.09 12.87
C ALA A 379 42.89 -20.09 11.35
N PRO A 380 42.28 -19.06 10.73
CA PRO A 380 42.20 -18.97 9.28
C PRO A 380 43.61 -18.80 8.68
N ALA A 381 43.92 -19.58 7.65
CA ALA A 381 45.12 -19.46 6.85
C ALA A 381 45.18 -18.06 6.17
N ALA A 382 46.40 -17.48 6.20
CA ALA A 382 46.66 -16.20 5.57
C ALA A 382 46.36 -16.25 4.08
N VAL A 383 45.44 -15.40 3.64
CA VAL A 383 45.16 -15.19 2.21
C VAL A 383 46.26 -14.30 1.65
N THR A 384 47.03 -14.81 0.69
CA THR A 384 47.97 -14.06 -0.11
C THR A 384 47.18 -13.04 -0.97
N PRO A 385 47.60 -11.77 -1.07
CA PRO A 385 46.91 -10.82 -1.89
C PRO A 385 47.05 -11.19 -3.39
N GLU A 386 45.93 -11.42 -4.05
CA GLU A 386 45.84 -11.48 -5.50
C GLU A 386 46.13 -10.10 -6.08
N GLN A 387 47.01 -10.08 -7.10
CA GLN A 387 47.34 -8.87 -7.84
C GLN A 387 46.09 -8.32 -8.54
N GLU A 388 45.84 -7.03 -8.38
CA GLU A 388 44.83 -6.29 -9.15
C GLU A 388 45.11 -6.43 -10.66
N PRO A 389 44.09 -6.68 -11.48
CA PRO A 389 44.24 -6.67 -12.94
C PRO A 389 44.45 -5.22 -13.41
N GLU A 390 45.43 -5.03 -14.33
CA GLU A 390 45.71 -3.74 -14.99
C GLU A 390 44.44 -3.17 -15.68
N PRO A 391 44.25 -1.84 -15.63
CA PRO A 391 43.12 -1.20 -16.29
C PRO A 391 43.19 -1.37 -17.82
N ARG A 392 42.07 -1.77 -18.41
CA ARG A 392 41.93 -1.84 -19.88
C ARG A 392 42.05 -0.44 -20.46
N PRO A 393 42.74 -0.28 -21.61
CA PRO A 393 42.80 1.01 -22.29
C PRO A 393 41.44 1.45 -22.80
N ASP A 394 41.18 2.74 -22.74
CA ASP A 394 39.97 3.39 -23.22
C ASP A 394 39.78 3.14 -24.74
N PRO A 395 38.53 2.93 -25.20
CA PRO A 395 38.22 2.82 -26.60
C PRO A 395 38.47 4.16 -27.30
N ALA A 396 39.15 4.11 -28.45
CA ALA A 396 39.43 5.26 -29.30
C ALA A 396 38.13 5.95 -29.75
N PRO A 397 38.12 7.29 -29.88
CA PRO A 397 36.96 8.02 -30.36
C PRO A 397 36.62 7.67 -31.81
N PRO A 398 35.34 7.65 -32.19
CA PRO A 398 34.96 7.34 -33.58
C PRO A 398 35.42 8.43 -34.53
N SER A 399 36.05 8.00 -35.62
CA SER A 399 36.51 8.88 -36.71
C SER A 399 35.29 9.51 -37.42
N ALA A 400 35.28 10.83 -37.50
CA ALA A 400 34.36 11.59 -38.30
C ALA A 400 34.57 11.29 -39.80
N SER A 401 33.60 10.64 -40.43
CA SER A 401 33.50 10.65 -41.90
C SER A 401 32.28 11.44 -42.32
N SER A 402 32.56 12.51 -43.00
CA SER A 402 31.66 13.44 -43.67
C SER A 402 30.83 12.75 -44.76
N SER A 403 29.56 13.10 -44.83
CA SER A 403 28.89 13.59 -46.06
C SER A 403 27.36 13.54 -45.88
N LEU A 404 26.77 14.72 -45.78
CA LEU A 404 25.35 14.95 -45.98
C LEU A 404 25.06 15.03 -47.47
N PRO A 405 24.04 14.40 -48.02
CA PRO A 405 23.48 14.77 -49.31
C PRO A 405 22.46 15.91 -49.18
N ALA A 406 22.49 16.81 -50.17
CA ALA A 406 21.62 17.97 -50.31
C ALA A 406 20.15 17.59 -50.57
N PRO A 407 19.16 18.47 -50.25
CA PRO A 407 17.75 18.24 -50.51
C PRO A 407 17.40 18.37 -51.98
N ALA A 408 16.61 17.43 -52.52
CA ALA A 408 15.99 17.54 -53.82
C ALA A 408 14.60 18.17 -53.67
N ASP A 409 14.36 19.22 -54.44
CA ASP A 409 13.07 19.85 -54.72
C ASP A 409 12.05 18.86 -55.29
N ARG A 410 10.85 18.82 -54.66
CA ARG A 410 9.52 18.99 -55.28
C ARG A 410 8.43 18.88 -54.22
#